data_a3b962a0496c782ca01a9330b52aaea5
#
_entry.id   a3b962a0496c782ca01a9330b52aaea5
#
_cell.length_a   1.000
_cell.length_b   1.000
_cell.length_c   1.000
_cell.angle_alpha   90.00
_cell.angle_beta   90.00
_cell.angle_gamma   90.00
#
_symmetry.space_group_name_H-M   'P 1'
#
loop_
_entity.id
_entity.type
_entity.pdbx_description
1 polymer ?
#
loop_
_entity_poly.entity_id
_entity_poly.type
_entity_poly.pdbx_seq_one_letter_code
_entity_poly.pdbx_strand_id
1 'polypeptide(L)'
;MRLFYYKTINNHNILWFKRVIEQKPNNHYNYFVMEKILISACLVGDNVKYNGGNNKSPLIDKLLEKYELIPFCPEVEGGLPTPRHPSERRGDSVINDIDEDVTDNFYRGAELAFNICLYLKIKKVILKEKSPSCGSKIIYDGSFSHKEIPGMGVTAEYLKEKGIEVYSEDDIDSLL
;
A
#
# COMPACT_ATOMS: atom_id res chain seq x y z
N MET A 1 -19.77 10.57 -12.03
CA MET A 1 -19.53 9.63 -10.93
C MET A 1 -19.25 8.25 -11.52
N ARG A 2 -18.00 7.87 -11.72
CA ARG A 2 -17.59 6.55 -12.19
C ARG A 2 -16.67 5.94 -11.14
N LEU A 3 -17.23 5.05 -10.32
CA LEU A 3 -16.45 4.16 -9.47
C LEU A 3 -15.71 3.16 -10.38
N PHE A 4 -14.39 3.17 -10.34
CA PHE A 4 -13.59 2.11 -10.92
C PHE A 4 -13.30 1.09 -9.83
N TYR A 5 -14.00 -0.03 -9.89
CA TYR A 5 -13.70 -1.21 -9.09
C TYR A 5 -12.48 -1.91 -9.68
N TYR A 6 -11.39 -1.99 -8.91
CA TYR A 6 -10.28 -2.89 -9.21
C TYR A 6 -10.58 -4.25 -8.61
N LYS A 7 -10.82 -5.23 -9.46
CA LYS A 7 -11.01 -6.62 -9.05
C LYS A 7 -9.65 -7.32 -9.07
N THR A 8 -9.35 -8.06 -8.01
CA THR A 8 -8.17 -8.87 -7.71
C THR A 8 -7.50 -9.50 -8.94
N ILE A 9 -6.18 -9.36 -9.03
CA ILE A 9 -5.34 -9.86 -10.13
C ILE A 9 -4.96 -11.30 -9.83
N ASN A 10 -5.61 -12.28 -10.47
CA ASN A 10 -5.07 -13.61 -10.68
C ASN A 10 -4.39 -13.68 -12.05
N ASN A 11 -3.18 -14.15 -12.08
CA ASN A 11 -2.23 -14.61 -13.11
C ASN A 11 -2.51 -14.45 -14.63
N HIS A 12 -3.45 -13.60 -15.09
CA HIS A 12 -3.79 -13.45 -16.52
C HIS A 12 -3.88 -12.01 -17.03
N ASN A 13 -3.36 -11.01 -16.32
CA ASN A 13 -3.67 -9.60 -16.58
C ASN A 13 -2.58 -8.71 -17.18
N ILE A 14 -1.68 -9.25 -18.00
CA ILE A 14 -0.87 -8.42 -18.91
C ILE A 14 -1.77 -7.74 -19.99
N LEU A 15 -2.92 -8.32 -20.29
CA LEU A 15 -3.86 -7.81 -21.31
C LEU A 15 -4.68 -6.59 -20.85
N TRP A 16 -4.88 -6.39 -19.56
CA TRP A 16 -5.66 -5.25 -19.04
C TRP A 16 -4.88 -3.94 -19.12
N PHE A 17 -3.57 -3.98 -18.92
CA PHE A 17 -2.69 -2.81 -19.06
C PHE A 17 -2.69 -2.21 -20.47
N LYS A 18 -2.90 -3.01 -21.51
CA LYS A 18 -2.99 -2.51 -22.90
C LYS A 18 -4.24 -1.67 -23.19
N ARG A 19 -5.34 -1.91 -22.49
CA ARG A 19 -6.63 -1.26 -22.82
C ARG A 19 -6.77 0.16 -22.27
N VAL A 20 -5.97 0.55 -21.28
CA VAL A 20 -5.96 1.92 -20.72
C VAL A 20 -5.14 2.89 -21.57
N ILE A 21 -4.22 2.38 -22.40
CA ILE A 21 -3.30 3.20 -23.21
C ILE A 21 -3.89 3.60 -24.58
N GLU A 22 -4.93 2.94 -25.09
CA GLU A 22 -5.42 3.12 -26.46
C GLU A 22 -6.53 4.16 -26.67
N GLN A 23 -6.96 4.87 -25.63
CA GLN A 23 -7.87 6.01 -25.83
C GLN A 23 -7.08 7.33 -25.93
N LYS A 24 -6.59 7.62 -27.14
CA LYS A 24 -6.21 8.99 -27.50
C LYS A 24 -7.48 9.78 -27.81
N PRO A 25 -7.87 10.78 -27.03
CA PRO A 25 -8.79 11.79 -27.51
C PRO A 25 -7.97 12.90 -28.19
N ASN A 26 -8.14 13.05 -29.49
CA ASN A 26 -7.88 14.32 -30.17
C ASN A 26 -8.92 15.34 -29.68
N ASN A 27 -8.60 16.08 -28.64
CA ASN A 27 -9.23 17.37 -28.36
C ASN A 27 -8.42 18.13 -27.32
N HIS A 28 -8.17 19.41 -27.57
CA HIS A 28 -7.53 20.40 -26.71
C HIS A 28 -8.35 20.66 -25.44
N TYR A 29 -8.45 19.69 -24.54
CA TYR A 29 -8.86 19.95 -23.18
C TYR A 29 -7.60 19.82 -22.31
N ASN A 30 -7.28 20.86 -21.56
CA ASN A 30 -6.33 20.79 -20.44
C ASN A 30 -6.88 19.75 -19.44
N TYR A 31 -6.53 18.49 -19.62
CA TYR A 31 -6.75 17.47 -18.58
C TYR A 31 -5.82 17.83 -17.41
N PHE A 32 -6.43 18.27 -16.33
CA PHE A 32 -5.72 18.38 -15.06
C PHE A 32 -5.35 16.93 -14.65
N VAL A 33 -4.09 16.56 -14.90
CA VAL A 33 -3.58 15.25 -14.51
C VAL A 33 -3.38 15.31 -13.00
N MET A 34 -4.25 14.65 -12.24
CA MET A 34 -4.11 14.55 -10.80
C MET A 34 -2.82 13.80 -10.44
N GLU A 35 -2.12 14.28 -9.41
CA GLU A 35 -0.98 13.55 -8.86
C GLU A 35 -1.44 12.20 -8.31
N LYS A 36 -0.67 11.13 -8.61
CA LYS A 36 -0.96 9.79 -8.12
C LYS A 36 -0.27 9.54 -6.79
N ILE A 37 -1.01 8.95 -5.86
CA ILE A 37 -0.49 8.48 -4.57
C ILE A 37 -0.79 6.99 -4.43
N LEU A 38 0.22 6.17 -4.12
CA LEU A 38 -0.01 4.80 -3.67
C LEU A 38 -0.48 4.85 -2.22
N ILE A 39 -1.54 4.13 -1.90
CA ILE A 39 -2.12 4.13 -0.55
C ILE A 39 -2.38 2.70 -0.08
N SER A 40 -2.13 2.42 1.22
CA SER A 40 -2.51 1.14 1.80
C SER A 40 -4.00 0.86 1.55
N ALA A 41 -4.32 -0.24 0.86
CA ALA A 41 -5.68 -0.56 0.42
C ALA A 41 -6.70 -0.62 1.57
N CYS A 42 -6.26 -1.03 2.77
CA CYS A 42 -7.12 -1.02 3.95
C CYS A 42 -7.56 0.39 4.36
N LEU A 43 -6.79 1.46 4.05
CA LEU A 43 -7.14 2.84 4.37
C LEU A 43 -8.26 3.40 3.48
N VAL A 44 -8.43 2.86 2.29
CA VAL A 44 -9.55 3.24 1.40
C VAL A 44 -10.80 2.39 1.63
N GLY A 45 -10.71 1.37 2.51
CA GLY A 45 -11.85 0.55 2.92
C GLY A 45 -11.83 -0.87 2.37
N ASP A 46 -10.75 -1.31 1.70
CA ASP A 46 -10.64 -2.69 1.25
C ASP A 46 -10.41 -3.64 2.43
N ASN A 47 -11.11 -4.77 2.44
CA ASN A 47 -11.06 -5.77 3.50
C ASN A 47 -9.85 -6.69 3.34
N VAL A 48 -8.65 -6.13 3.46
CA VAL A 48 -7.34 -6.78 3.21
C VAL A 48 -6.43 -6.86 4.44
N LYS A 49 -6.91 -6.44 5.60
CA LYS A 49 -6.18 -6.62 6.87
C LYS A 49 -5.99 -8.11 7.18
N TYR A 50 -5.04 -8.42 8.06
CA TYR A 50 -4.80 -9.78 8.50
C TYR A 50 -6.06 -10.49 9.02
N ASN A 51 -6.98 -9.75 9.65
CA ASN A 51 -8.24 -10.27 10.19
C ASN A 51 -9.44 -10.20 9.23
N GLY A 52 -9.22 -9.83 7.96
CA GLY A 52 -10.29 -9.69 6.97
C GLY A 52 -11.09 -8.37 7.08
N GLY A 53 -10.68 -7.44 7.92
CA GLY A 53 -11.28 -6.11 8.03
C GLY A 53 -10.52 -5.04 7.22
N ASN A 54 -10.85 -3.76 7.49
CA ASN A 54 -10.19 -2.60 6.91
C ASN A 54 -9.88 -1.54 8.00
N ASN A 55 -9.25 -0.44 7.60
CA ASN A 55 -8.94 0.72 8.44
C ASN A 55 -9.34 2.00 7.70
N LYS A 56 -10.53 2.02 7.08
CA LYS A 56 -10.96 3.17 6.26
C LYS A 56 -10.77 4.49 7.01
N SER A 57 -9.97 5.37 6.43
CA SER A 57 -9.76 6.72 6.95
C SER A 57 -10.95 7.62 6.59
N PRO A 58 -11.43 8.46 7.52
CA PRO A 58 -12.47 9.44 7.22
C PRO A 58 -12.02 10.56 6.27
N LEU A 59 -10.71 10.69 6.04
CA LEU A 59 -10.12 11.72 5.18
C LEU A 59 -9.97 11.30 3.71
N ILE A 60 -10.35 10.06 3.35
CA ILE A 60 -10.20 9.54 1.98
C ILE A 60 -10.94 10.40 0.95
N ASP A 61 -12.16 10.83 1.25
CA ASP A 61 -12.95 11.63 0.31
C ASP A 61 -12.26 12.97 -0.01
N LYS A 62 -11.60 13.59 0.98
CA LYS A 62 -10.81 14.80 0.78
C LYS A 62 -9.55 14.55 -0.05
N LEU A 63 -8.88 13.42 0.16
CA LEU A 63 -7.73 13.03 -0.67
C LEU A 63 -8.13 12.83 -2.13
N LEU A 64 -9.28 12.21 -2.39
CA LEU A 64 -9.80 11.98 -3.74
C LEU A 64 -10.13 13.27 -4.50
N GLU A 65 -10.34 14.40 -3.81
CA GLU A 65 -10.50 15.71 -4.45
C GLU A 65 -9.20 16.26 -5.03
N LYS A 66 -8.04 15.83 -4.51
CA LYS A 66 -6.71 16.33 -4.89
C LYS A 66 -5.85 15.32 -5.65
N TYR A 67 -6.04 14.02 -5.37
CA TYR A 67 -5.14 12.97 -5.81
C TYR A 67 -5.89 11.80 -6.46
N GLU A 68 -5.24 11.15 -7.42
CA GLU A 68 -5.63 9.83 -7.88
C GLU A 68 -5.02 8.79 -6.93
N LEU A 69 -5.86 8.14 -6.11
CA LEU A 69 -5.41 7.14 -5.16
C LEU A 69 -5.29 5.78 -5.82
N ILE A 70 -4.14 5.12 -5.64
CA ILE A 70 -3.84 3.78 -6.13
C ILE A 70 -3.78 2.83 -4.92
N PRO A 71 -4.85 2.10 -4.60
CA PRO A 71 -4.87 1.18 -3.48
C PRO A 71 -3.95 -0.02 -3.71
N PHE A 72 -3.17 -0.39 -2.67
CA PHE A 72 -2.26 -1.51 -2.72
C PHE A 72 -2.07 -2.11 -1.32
N CYS A 73 -2.13 -3.43 -1.19
CA CYS A 73 -1.78 -4.13 0.03
C CYS A 73 -0.53 -4.99 -0.20
N PRO A 74 0.65 -4.57 0.32
CA PRO A 74 1.89 -5.32 0.09
C PRO A 74 1.85 -6.77 0.57
N GLU A 75 1.17 -7.03 1.67
CA GLU A 75 1.08 -8.38 2.25
C GLU A 75 0.25 -9.32 1.33
N VAL A 76 -0.88 -8.84 0.80
CA VAL A 76 -1.73 -9.63 -0.11
C VAL A 76 -1.04 -9.83 -1.46
N GLU A 77 -0.48 -8.77 -2.03
CA GLU A 77 0.23 -8.85 -3.31
C GLU A 77 1.54 -9.63 -3.20
N GLY A 78 2.14 -9.66 -2.02
CA GLY A 78 3.27 -10.54 -1.68
C GLY A 78 2.90 -12.02 -1.55
N GLY A 79 1.61 -12.36 -1.66
CA GLY A 79 1.11 -13.74 -1.70
C GLY A 79 0.51 -14.25 -0.40
N LEU A 80 0.32 -13.40 0.61
CA LEU A 80 -0.36 -13.81 1.83
C LEU A 80 -1.88 -13.76 1.68
N PRO A 81 -2.62 -14.73 2.24
CA PRO A 81 -4.08 -14.76 2.15
C PRO A 81 -4.76 -13.68 3.02
N THR A 82 -6.05 -13.52 2.83
CA THR A 82 -6.93 -12.77 3.74
C THR A 82 -8.11 -13.66 4.13
N PRO A 83 -8.34 -13.94 5.40
CA PRO A 83 -7.52 -13.58 6.58
C PRO A 83 -6.19 -14.35 6.63
N ARG A 84 -5.26 -13.88 7.48
CA ARG A 84 -3.94 -14.49 7.72
C ARG A 84 -3.51 -14.33 9.17
N HIS A 85 -2.50 -15.05 9.57
CA HIS A 85 -1.86 -14.89 10.87
C HIS A 85 -1.23 -13.50 10.99
N PRO A 86 -1.41 -12.77 12.11
CA PRO A 86 -0.72 -11.53 12.36
C PRO A 86 0.79 -11.78 12.38
N SER A 87 1.55 -10.82 11.86
CA SER A 87 3.00 -10.92 11.77
C SER A 87 3.64 -9.71 12.42
N GLU A 88 4.86 -9.88 12.94
CA GLU A 88 5.68 -8.79 13.46
C GLU A 88 7.09 -8.86 12.90
N ARG A 89 7.75 -7.71 12.77
CA ARG A 89 9.12 -7.62 12.28
C ARG A 89 10.11 -7.88 13.41
N ARG A 90 11.09 -8.77 13.17
CA ARG A 90 12.21 -9.09 14.07
C ARG A 90 13.53 -8.82 13.34
N GLY A 91 14.05 -7.60 13.42
CA GLY A 91 15.19 -7.19 12.59
C GLY A 91 14.85 -7.24 11.11
N ASP A 92 15.60 -8.02 10.34
CA ASP A 92 15.37 -8.18 8.89
C ASP A 92 14.33 -9.26 8.56
N SER A 93 13.89 -10.04 9.54
CA SER A 93 12.88 -11.09 9.35
C SER A 93 11.49 -10.62 9.76
N VAL A 94 10.46 -11.24 9.17
CA VAL A 94 9.06 -11.08 9.56
C VAL A 94 8.49 -12.45 9.91
N ILE A 95 8.03 -12.59 11.14
CA ILE A 95 7.53 -13.85 11.67
C ILE A 95 6.06 -13.68 12.04
N ASN A 96 5.23 -14.68 11.78
CA ASN A 96 3.83 -14.68 12.22
C ASN A 96 3.67 -15.26 13.63
N ASP A 97 2.46 -15.19 14.19
CA ASP A 97 2.13 -15.62 15.56
C ASP A 97 2.13 -17.14 15.77
N ILE A 98 2.35 -17.92 14.72
CA ILE A 98 2.57 -19.38 14.76
C ILE A 98 4.02 -19.74 14.39
N ASP A 99 4.95 -18.80 14.52
CA ASP A 99 6.40 -18.92 14.25
C ASP A 99 6.78 -19.31 12.81
N GLU A 100 5.93 -19.04 11.81
CA GLU A 100 6.30 -19.18 10.40
C GLU A 100 7.04 -17.92 9.91
N ASP A 101 8.11 -18.12 9.16
CA ASP A 101 8.85 -17.05 8.49
C ASP A 101 8.14 -16.66 7.20
N VAL A 102 7.66 -15.44 7.13
CA VAL A 102 6.95 -14.85 5.98
C VAL A 102 7.74 -13.71 5.33
N THR A 103 9.01 -13.61 5.64
CA THR A 103 9.92 -12.55 5.19
C THR A 103 9.88 -12.36 3.67
N ASP A 104 9.99 -13.45 2.91
CA ASP A 104 9.97 -13.40 1.44
C ASP A 104 8.67 -12.79 0.88
N ASN A 105 7.53 -13.04 1.53
CA ASN A 105 6.26 -12.46 1.13
C ASN A 105 6.26 -10.94 1.32
N PHE A 106 6.82 -10.45 2.44
CA PHE A 106 6.90 -9.03 2.74
C PHE A 106 7.83 -8.29 1.77
N TYR A 107 9.02 -8.84 1.49
CA TYR A 107 9.94 -8.24 0.52
C TYR A 107 9.39 -8.26 -0.91
N ARG A 108 8.74 -9.35 -1.32
CA ARG A 108 8.05 -9.41 -2.62
C ARG A 108 6.97 -8.33 -2.74
N GLY A 109 6.17 -8.14 -1.69
CA GLY A 109 5.17 -7.07 -1.65
C GLY A 109 5.78 -5.67 -1.75
N ALA A 110 6.91 -5.44 -1.08
CA ALA A 110 7.64 -4.17 -1.14
C ALA A 110 8.19 -3.89 -2.55
N GLU A 111 8.78 -4.88 -3.21
CA GLU A 111 9.26 -4.77 -4.60
C GLU A 111 8.12 -4.47 -5.58
N LEU A 112 6.96 -5.13 -5.42
CA LEU A 112 5.79 -4.87 -6.25
C LEU A 112 5.26 -3.45 -6.04
N ALA A 113 5.21 -2.97 -4.80
CA ALA A 113 4.83 -1.59 -4.50
C ALA A 113 5.77 -0.58 -5.20
N PHE A 114 7.08 -0.82 -5.13
CA PHE A 114 8.07 0.04 -5.80
C PHE A 114 7.92 0.02 -7.33
N ASN A 115 7.71 -1.16 -7.92
CA ASN A 115 7.51 -1.30 -9.36
C ASN A 115 6.27 -0.52 -9.85
N ILE A 116 5.19 -0.51 -9.06
CA ILE A 116 4.01 0.31 -9.33
C ILE A 116 4.37 1.80 -9.24
N CYS A 117 5.10 2.21 -8.21
CA CYS A 117 5.55 3.60 -8.07
C CYS A 117 6.39 4.05 -9.28
N LEU A 118 7.32 3.23 -9.74
CA LEU A 118 8.12 3.51 -10.93
C LEU A 118 7.26 3.64 -12.19
N TYR A 119 6.40 2.65 -12.43
CA TYR A 119 5.58 2.59 -13.64
C TYR A 119 4.61 3.76 -13.74
N LEU A 120 3.94 4.10 -12.64
CA LEU A 120 2.96 5.19 -12.56
C LEU A 120 3.58 6.54 -12.23
N LYS A 121 4.91 6.61 -12.04
CA LYS A 121 5.67 7.81 -11.65
C LYS A 121 5.20 8.42 -10.32
N ILE A 122 4.80 7.56 -9.39
CA ILE A 122 4.37 7.95 -8.06
C ILE A 122 5.59 8.35 -7.24
N LYS A 123 5.50 9.48 -6.53
CA LYS A 123 6.55 10.01 -5.68
C LYS A 123 6.20 9.97 -4.19
N LYS A 124 4.91 9.85 -3.88
CA LYS A 124 4.37 9.89 -2.52
C LYS A 124 3.52 8.66 -2.26
N VAL A 125 3.66 8.09 -1.07
CA VAL A 125 2.82 6.98 -0.63
C VAL A 125 2.23 7.27 0.74
N ILE A 126 1.01 6.78 1.00
CA ILE A 126 0.34 6.86 2.31
C ILE A 126 0.17 5.43 2.81
N LEU A 127 0.87 5.09 3.87
CA LEU A 127 0.93 3.73 4.38
C LEU A 127 0.31 3.63 5.79
N LYS A 128 -0.27 2.46 6.10
CA LYS A 128 -0.89 2.19 7.41
C LYS A 128 0.18 2.07 8.50
N GLU A 129 0.11 2.94 9.50
CA GLU A 129 1.01 2.94 10.64
C GLU A 129 0.87 1.67 11.50
N LYS A 130 1.91 1.29 12.23
CA LYS A 130 2.02 0.10 13.09
C LYS A 130 1.92 -1.25 12.38
N SER A 131 1.94 -1.27 11.03
CA SER A 131 2.00 -2.52 10.27
C SER A 131 3.46 -2.97 10.10
N PRO A 132 3.77 -4.28 10.20
CA PRO A 132 5.11 -4.80 9.92
C PRO A 132 5.54 -4.59 8.46
N SER A 133 4.60 -4.32 7.56
CA SER A 133 4.86 -3.96 6.18
C SER A 133 4.86 -2.45 5.96
N CYS A 134 3.85 -1.76 6.45
CA CYS A 134 3.50 -0.39 6.06
C CYS A 134 3.90 0.67 7.09
N GLY A 135 4.17 0.33 8.36
CA GLY A 135 4.49 1.30 9.41
C GLY A 135 5.65 2.22 9.02
N SER A 136 5.47 3.52 9.14
CA SER A 136 6.44 4.51 8.69
C SER A 136 7.34 5.05 9.80
N LYS A 137 6.86 4.98 11.05
CA LYS A 137 7.53 5.55 12.25
C LYS A 137 7.52 4.59 13.42
N ILE A 138 6.45 3.79 13.56
CA ILE A 138 6.21 2.90 14.69
C ILE A 138 5.80 1.52 14.18
N ILE A 139 6.39 0.48 14.76
CA ILE A 139 6.02 -0.92 14.56
C ILE A 139 5.92 -1.64 15.90
N TYR A 140 5.45 -2.89 15.93
CA TYR A 140 5.55 -3.76 17.09
C TYR A 140 6.95 -4.41 17.17
N ASP A 141 7.39 -4.76 18.39
CA ASP A 141 8.77 -5.17 18.68
C ASP A 141 9.11 -6.63 18.32
N GLY A 142 8.20 -7.37 17.73
CA GLY A 142 8.39 -8.77 17.34
C GLY A 142 8.05 -9.79 18.42
N SER A 143 7.59 -9.33 19.59
CA SER A 143 7.28 -10.23 20.74
C SER A 143 5.81 -10.63 20.83
N PHE A 144 4.94 -10.10 19.98
CA PHE A 144 3.48 -10.27 20.03
C PHE A 144 2.84 -9.81 21.35
N SER A 145 3.54 -8.94 22.10
CA SER A 145 3.05 -8.36 23.36
C SER A 145 2.35 -7.01 23.21
N HIS A 146 2.09 -6.57 21.97
CA HIS A 146 1.57 -5.24 21.64
C HIS A 146 2.49 -4.07 22.06
N LYS A 147 3.77 -4.35 22.25
CA LYS A 147 4.74 -3.31 22.58
C LYS A 147 5.20 -2.59 21.30
N GLU A 148 4.95 -1.29 21.28
CA GLU A 148 5.34 -0.41 20.18
C GLU A 148 6.79 0.06 20.35
N ILE A 149 7.52 0.13 19.23
CA ILE A 149 8.88 0.68 19.15
C ILE A 149 9.01 1.59 17.93
N PRO A 150 9.91 2.58 17.97
CA PRO A 150 10.32 3.29 16.76
C PRO A 150 10.91 2.30 15.75
N GLY A 151 10.41 2.37 14.51
CA GLY A 151 10.85 1.47 13.45
C GLY A 151 9.98 1.61 12.21
N MET A 152 10.41 0.96 11.14
CA MET A 152 9.68 0.95 9.88
C MET A 152 9.30 -0.48 9.48
N GLY A 153 8.14 -0.62 8.85
CA GLY A 153 7.76 -1.85 8.17
C GLY A 153 8.56 -2.04 6.88
N VAL A 154 8.63 -3.28 6.41
CA VAL A 154 9.48 -3.67 5.27
C VAL A 154 9.21 -2.83 4.03
N THR A 155 7.94 -2.64 3.64
CA THR A 155 7.57 -1.83 2.46
C THR A 155 7.87 -0.36 2.65
N ALA A 156 7.58 0.19 3.84
CA ALA A 156 7.84 1.60 4.13
C ALA A 156 9.34 1.92 4.04
N GLU A 157 10.18 1.08 4.65
CA GLU A 157 11.64 1.21 4.61
C GLU A 157 12.16 1.07 3.17
N TYR A 158 11.77 0.01 2.46
CA TYR A 158 12.18 -0.25 1.09
C TYR A 158 11.85 0.92 0.16
N LEU A 159 10.63 1.45 0.20
CA LEU A 159 10.22 2.59 -0.62
C LEU A 159 11.00 3.86 -0.29
N LYS A 160 11.24 4.13 1.00
CA LYS A 160 12.02 5.28 1.47
C LYS A 160 13.47 5.22 0.97
N GLU A 161 14.11 4.05 1.04
CA GLU A 161 15.46 3.84 0.51
C GLU A 161 15.56 4.07 -1.01
N LYS A 162 14.46 3.81 -1.74
CA LYS A 162 14.34 4.08 -3.18
C LYS A 162 13.97 5.53 -3.50
N GLY A 163 13.91 6.42 -2.50
CA GLY A 163 13.64 7.85 -2.69
C GLY A 163 12.16 8.20 -2.87
N ILE A 164 11.24 7.32 -2.46
CA ILE A 164 9.81 7.62 -2.40
C ILE A 164 9.50 8.30 -1.06
N GLU A 165 8.68 9.35 -1.09
CA GLU A 165 8.21 10.03 0.11
C GLU A 165 7.14 9.18 0.79
N VAL A 166 7.40 8.73 2.02
CA VAL A 166 6.52 7.86 2.78
C VAL A 166 5.82 8.64 3.88
N TYR A 167 4.50 8.65 3.83
CA TYR A 167 3.58 9.24 4.81
C TYR A 167 2.78 8.13 5.48
N SER A 168 2.32 8.37 6.71
CA SER A 168 1.31 7.55 7.37
C SER A 168 -0.09 8.14 7.21
N GLU A 169 -1.12 7.41 7.64
CA GLU A 169 -2.47 7.98 7.74
C GLU A 169 -2.56 9.17 8.70
N ASP A 170 -1.65 9.29 9.65
CA ASP A 170 -1.58 10.40 10.61
C ASP A 170 -1.04 11.69 9.96
N ASP A 171 -0.39 11.57 8.80
CA ASP A 171 0.18 12.71 8.06
C ASP A 171 -0.79 13.25 6.98
N ILE A 172 -1.96 12.65 6.79
CA ILE A 172 -2.90 13.00 5.69
C ILE A 172 -3.26 14.48 5.70
N ASP A 173 -3.48 15.08 6.87
CA ASP A 173 -3.82 16.51 6.96
C ASP A 173 -2.74 17.42 6.37
N SER A 174 -1.47 17.01 6.37
CA SER A 174 -0.37 17.76 5.77
C SER A 174 -0.38 17.72 4.22
N LEU A 175 -1.14 16.80 3.64
CA LEU A 175 -1.30 16.64 2.20
C LEU A 175 -2.56 17.33 1.66
N LEU A 176 -3.47 17.73 2.57
CA LEU A 176 -4.72 18.40 2.24
C LEU A 176 -4.56 19.91 2.18
#